data_5f0fc66f0fb7b982f9f573d8f0c335cc
#
_entry.id   5f0fc66f0fb7b982f9f573d8f0c335cc
#
_cell.length_a   1.000
_cell.length_b   1.000
_cell.length_c   1.000
_cell.angle_alpha   90.00
_cell.angle_beta   90.00
_cell.angle_gamma   90.00
#
_symmetry.space_group_name_H-M   'P 1'
#
loop_
_entity.id
_entity.type
_entity.pdbx_description
1 polymer ?
#
loop_
_entity_poly.entity_id
_entity_poly.type
_entity_poly.pdbx_seq_one_letter_code
_entity_poly.pdbx_strand_id
1 'polypeptide(L)'
;MKLDRYTYKHISFPTAPSISVILLLWITIFSTAVTSLPAPKFKNGTNTKQNDRLFVDDISKCPPLPPRAAPPTNVRDLRADDIKVIMGLGDSVIAGFGVRVDKLGQIFKDGKEPLDEYRGANFAVGGDPDVVSIPNILRKFSPKLVGDSKGTHIIEVCYGILCPSNYIPKLDQLNAAQSGAQALNVDKQVNYLIEQLSQRKDIDVKNDWKFATMWFGNNDLCNGCTDLSKQLQFSPDQFESHIREGLEKIRKNVPKVFINLMSVFKISQMFEASLKDKNCVLGKVAGLFLECQCAFVPGPLGDKSRKSMDDLADQYNERLKKITSDFQEKNYQDFIVTYDPGMENMDISSGNLDLLSGIDCFHPSLLAHERLAKAVWNNIFTQQSQKTSKYDPTADLPILCPNEDDRLR
;
A
#
# COMPACT_ATOMS: atom_id res chain seq x y z
N MET A 1 3.96 31.49 -59.28
CA MET A 1 3.90 30.14 -59.90
C MET A 1 2.82 29.34 -59.20
N LYS A 2 1.82 28.92 -59.93
CA LYS A 2 0.46 28.51 -59.67
C LYS A 2 0.15 27.66 -58.41
N LEU A 3 -0.90 28.10 -57.72
CA LEU A 3 -1.71 27.34 -56.77
C LEU A 3 -2.61 26.38 -57.54
N ASP A 4 -2.64 25.12 -57.18
CA ASP A 4 -3.67 24.17 -57.58
C ASP A 4 -4.54 23.80 -56.40
N ARG A 5 -5.85 24.08 -56.57
CA ARG A 5 -6.94 23.73 -55.65
C ARG A 5 -7.34 22.27 -55.88
N TYR A 6 -7.42 21.49 -54.87
CA TYR A 6 -8.13 20.21 -54.91
C TYR A 6 -9.53 20.35 -54.32
N THR A 7 -10.52 20.02 -55.14
CA THR A 7 -11.93 20.04 -54.86
C THR A 7 -12.34 18.78 -54.07
N TYR A 8 -13.13 18.99 -53.01
CA TYR A 8 -13.82 17.93 -52.29
C TYR A 8 -15.03 17.44 -53.10
N LYS A 9 -15.10 16.13 -53.35
CA LYS A 9 -16.29 15.45 -53.85
C LYS A 9 -17.12 14.96 -52.66
N HIS A 10 -18.39 15.41 -52.62
CA HIS A 10 -19.42 14.88 -51.73
C HIS A 10 -19.74 13.42 -52.12
N ILE A 11 -19.73 12.55 -51.14
CA ILE A 11 -20.29 11.20 -51.21
C ILE A 11 -21.55 11.21 -50.36
N SER A 12 -22.72 11.04 -51.04
CA SER A 12 -24.04 10.89 -50.44
C SER A 12 -24.27 9.42 -50.08
N PHE A 13 -24.73 9.12 -48.87
CA PHE A 13 -25.21 7.82 -48.43
C PHE A 13 -26.72 7.73 -48.61
N PRO A 14 -27.24 6.57 -49.06
CA PRO A 14 -28.68 6.38 -49.20
C PRO A 14 -29.34 6.01 -47.87
N THR A 15 -30.52 6.55 -47.65
CA THR A 15 -31.45 6.29 -46.55
C THR A 15 -32.06 4.90 -46.69
N ALA A 16 -32.00 4.08 -45.62
CA ALA A 16 -32.73 2.82 -45.50
C ALA A 16 -34.13 3.02 -44.89
N PRO A 17 -35.14 2.25 -45.32
CA PRO A 17 -36.51 2.44 -44.88
C PRO A 17 -36.82 1.71 -43.55
N SER A 18 -37.72 2.33 -42.80
CA SER A 18 -38.41 1.82 -41.63
C SER A 18 -39.32 0.63 -41.96
N ILE A 19 -39.17 -0.49 -41.24
CA ILE A 19 -40.19 -1.57 -41.26
C ILE A 19 -40.69 -1.73 -39.82
N SER A 20 -41.92 -1.24 -39.61
CA SER A 20 -42.81 -1.65 -38.53
C SER A 20 -43.60 -2.84 -38.99
N VAL A 21 -43.53 -4.00 -38.37
CA VAL A 21 -44.50 -5.08 -38.50
C VAL A 21 -44.69 -5.79 -37.17
N ILE A 22 -45.80 -5.54 -36.62
CA ILE A 22 -46.74 -6.29 -35.79
C ILE A 22 -46.50 -7.81 -35.84
N LEU A 23 -46.33 -8.45 -34.67
CA LEU A 23 -46.78 -9.82 -34.46
C LEU A 23 -47.34 -9.97 -33.04
N LEU A 24 -48.66 -9.99 -32.97
CA LEU A 24 -49.50 -10.43 -31.86
C LEU A 24 -49.75 -11.94 -31.96
N LEU A 25 -49.97 -12.56 -30.81
CA LEU A 25 -50.56 -13.86 -30.54
C LEU A 25 -49.68 -15.12 -30.73
N TRP A 26 -49.31 -15.76 -29.59
CA TRP A 26 -49.93 -17.06 -29.19
C TRP A 26 -49.58 -17.34 -27.71
N ILE A 27 -50.59 -17.11 -26.84
CA ILE A 27 -50.57 -17.61 -25.46
C ILE A 27 -51.30 -18.96 -25.51
N THR A 28 -50.57 -20.04 -25.36
CA THR A 28 -51.15 -21.34 -25.02
C THR A 28 -50.77 -21.66 -23.56
N ILE A 29 -51.81 -21.72 -22.77
CA ILE A 29 -51.81 -22.13 -21.35
C ILE A 29 -51.45 -23.62 -21.29
N PHE A 30 -50.30 -23.96 -20.78
CA PHE A 30 -50.02 -25.28 -20.22
C PHE A 30 -49.91 -25.15 -18.70
N SER A 31 -51.05 -25.45 -18.04
CA SER A 31 -51.10 -25.64 -16.59
C SER A 31 -50.57 -27.04 -16.28
N THR A 32 -49.29 -27.14 -15.91
CA THR A 32 -48.78 -28.35 -15.29
C THR A 32 -48.62 -28.08 -13.80
N ALA A 33 -49.35 -28.82 -12.99
CA ALA A 33 -49.23 -28.81 -11.55
C ALA A 33 -47.80 -29.28 -11.14
N VAL A 34 -46.99 -28.32 -10.70
CA VAL A 34 -45.71 -28.59 -10.07
C VAL A 34 -46.01 -28.84 -8.60
N THR A 35 -45.98 -30.12 -8.19
CA THR A 35 -45.96 -30.53 -6.78
C THR A 35 -44.70 -29.94 -6.15
N SER A 36 -44.88 -28.99 -5.26
CA SER A 36 -43.80 -28.39 -4.48
C SER A 36 -43.17 -29.44 -3.52
N LEU A 37 -41.97 -29.88 -3.88
CA LEU A 37 -41.12 -30.56 -2.93
C LEU A 37 -40.71 -29.53 -1.86
N PRO A 38 -40.72 -29.90 -0.58
CA PRO A 38 -40.28 -28.99 0.48
C PRO A 38 -38.80 -28.64 0.25
N ALA A 39 -38.47 -27.34 0.20
CA ALA A 39 -37.12 -26.85 0.12
C ALA A 39 -36.29 -27.41 1.31
N PRO A 40 -35.05 -27.86 1.07
CA PRO A 40 -34.20 -28.30 2.17
C PRO A 40 -34.02 -27.10 3.11
N LYS A 41 -34.38 -27.29 4.38
CA LYS A 41 -34.07 -26.35 5.45
C LYS A 41 -32.54 -26.27 5.56
N PHE A 42 -31.93 -25.30 4.90
CA PHE A 42 -30.59 -24.89 5.26
C PHE A 42 -30.65 -24.40 6.71
N LYS A 43 -30.06 -25.17 7.59
CA LYS A 43 -29.71 -24.67 8.92
C LYS A 43 -28.81 -23.45 8.68
N ASN A 44 -29.31 -22.26 8.99
CA ASN A 44 -28.48 -21.10 9.16
C ASN A 44 -27.43 -21.43 10.23
N GLY A 45 -26.27 -21.89 9.79
CA GLY A 45 -25.09 -21.88 10.61
C GLY A 45 -24.78 -20.39 10.82
N THR A 46 -25.27 -19.86 11.93
CA THR A 46 -24.82 -18.57 12.42
C THR A 46 -23.30 -18.64 12.53
N ASN A 47 -22.60 -17.81 11.75
CA ASN A 47 -21.17 -17.58 11.86
C ASN A 47 -20.88 -16.92 13.21
N THR A 48 -20.88 -17.69 14.29
CA THR A 48 -20.61 -17.24 15.65
C THR A 48 -19.11 -17.07 15.95
N LYS A 49 -18.22 -17.39 14.99
CA LYS A 49 -16.77 -17.30 15.20
C LYS A 49 -16.14 -15.90 15.04
N GLN A 50 -16.87 -14.92 14.54
CA GLN A 50 -16.30 -13.57 14.31
C GLN A 50 -16.43 -12.63 15.52
N ASN A 51 -17.30 -12.96 16.49
CA ASN A 51 -17.55 -12.11 17.66
C ASN A 51 -16.61 -12.36 18.86
N ASP A 52 -15.71 -13.36 18.79
CA ASP A 52 -14.84 -13.72 19.92
C ASP A 52 -13.37 -13.34 19.71
N ARG A 53 -13.06 -12.43 18.77
CA ARG A 53 -11.68 -11.98 18.58
C ARG A 53 -11.25 -11.07 19.72
N LEU A 54 -10.10 -11.38 20.31
CA LEU A 54 -9.49 -10.58 21.36
C LEU A 54 -8.74 -9.39 20.77
N PHE A 55 -9.03 -8.19 21.27
CA PHE A 55 -8.31 -6.98 20.96
C PHE A 55 -7.74 -6.36 22.24
N VAL A 56 -6.53 -5.81 22.15
CA VAL A 56 -5.82 -5.22 23.29
C VAL A 56 -5.25 -3.85 22.90
N ASP A 57 -5.03 -3.00 23.88
CA ASP A 57 -4.32 -1.72 23.74
C ASP A 57 -2.80 -1.90 23.64
N ASP A 58 -2.25 -2.96 24.28
CA ASP A 58 -0.84 -3.31 24.32
C ASP A 58 -0.65 -4.77 23.92
N ILE A 59 0.22 -5.00 22.92
CA ILE A 59 0.50 -6.34 22.39
C ILE A 59 1.05 -7.31 23.45
N SER A 60 1.67 -6.82 24.51
CA SER A 60 2.14 -7.66 25.60
C SER A 60 1.03 -8.46 26.28
N LYS A 61 -0.20 -7.95 26.24
CA LYS A 61 -1.42 -8.57 26.80
C LYS A 61 -1.98 -9.70 25.94
N CYS A 62 -1.52 -9.87 24.70
CA CYS A 62 -1.94 -10.99 23.88
C CYS A 62 -1.44 -12.33 24.46
N PRO A 63 -2.31 -13.36 24.52
CA PRO A 63 -1.86 -14.70 24.89
C PRO A 63 -0.86 -15.26 23.87
N PRO A 64 0.04 -16.15 24.27
CA PRO A 64 0.89 -16.87 23.33
C PRO A 64 0.03 -17.77 22.44
N LEU A 65 0.46 -17.97 21.20
CA LEU A 65 -0.15 -18.96 20.33
C LEU A 65 0.23 -20.38 20.80
N PRO A 66 -0.70 -21.36 20.78
CA PRO A 66 -0.37 -22.74 21.06
C PRO A 66 0.61 -23.27 19.99
N PRO A 67 1.55 -24.16 20.38
CA PRO A 67 2.47 -24.75 19.42
C PRO A 67 1.74 -25.44 18.27
N ARG A 68 2.26 -25.27 17.04
CA ARG A 68 1.75 -26.00 15.88
C ARG A 68 2.12 -27.48 15.96
N ALA A 69 1.20 -28.35 15.46
CA ALA A 69 1.50 -29.78 15.30
C ALA A 69 2.53 -30.04 14.21
N ALA A 70 2.55 -29.23 13.13
CA ALA A 70 3.51 -29.32 12.02
C ALA A 70 3.76 -27.93 11.41
N PRO A 71 4.96 -27.65 10.86
CA PRO A 71 5.24 -26.42 10.13
C PRO A 71 4.30 -26.23 8.92
N PRO A 72 3.95 -24.97 8.55
CA PRO A 72 3.12 -24.72 7.38
C PRO A 72 3.85 -25.08 6.10
N THR A 73 3.17 -25.76 5.20
CA THR A 73 3.67 -26.11 3.87
C THR A 73 3.11 -25.23 2.76
N ASN A 74 2.14 -24.36 3.11
CA ASN A 74 1.44 -23.48 2.17
C ASN A 74 1.38 -22.06 2.73
N VAL A 75 1.64 -21.10 1.87
CA VAL A 75 1.62 -19.66 2.21
C VAL A 75 0.26 -19.19 2.75
N ARG A 76 -0.84 -19.86 2.39
CA ARG A 76 -2.20 -19.56 2.87
C ARG A 76 -2.52 -20.11 4.26
N ASP A 77 -1.61 -20.93 4.80
CA ASP A 77 -1.73 -21.49 6.15
C ASP A 77 -0.84 -20.77 7.17
N LEU A 78 -0.29 -19.60 6.84
CA LEU A 78 0.61 -18.88 7.73
C LEU A 78 -0.12 -18.23 8.89
N ARG A 79 0.41 -18.47 10.11
CA ARG A 79 0.08 -17.76 11.34
C ARG A 79 1.15 -16.70 11.63
N ALA A 80 0.91 -15.84 12.61
CA ALA A 80 1.87 -14.83 13.05
C ALA A 80 3.22 -15.42 13.48
N ASP A 81 3.22 -16.56 14.18
CA ASP A 81 4.42 -17.23 14.71
C ASP A 81 5.24 -18.00 13.64
N ASP A 82 4.71 -18.15 12.43
CA ASP A 82 5.44 -18.78 11.33
C ASP A 82 6.41 -17.80 10.63
N ILE A 83 6.15 -16.50 10.72
CA ILE A 83 6.98 -15.47 10.06
C ILE A 83 8.31 -15.33 10.82
N LYS A 84 9.42 -15.54 10.12
CA LYS A 84 10.78 -15.43 10.66
C LYS A 84 11.55 -14.22 10.14
N VAL A 85 11.14 -13.70 8.98
CA VAL A 85 11.83 -12.60 8.30
C VAL A 85 10.80 -11.55 7.90
N ILE A 86 11.14 -10.27 8.14
CA ILE A 86 10.35 -9.15 7.68
C ILE A 86 11.13 -8.33 6.66
N MET A 87 10.45 -7.82 5.63
CA MET A 87 11.03 -7.04 4.56
C MET A 87 10.15 -5.84 4.21
N GLY A 88 10.73 -4.78 3.67
CA GLY A 88 10.00 -3.60 3.19
C GLY A 88 10.51 -3.11 1.84
N LEU A 89 9.57 -2.70 0.98
CA LEU A 89 9.84 -2.04 -0.29
C LEU A 89 8.90 -0.85 -0.42
N GLY A 90 9.41 0.28 -0.86
CA GLY A 90 8.57 1.47 -1.00
C GLY A 90 9.37 2.76 -1.10
N ASP A 91 8.71 3.82 -0.71
CA ASP A 91 9.22 5.18 -0.75
C ASP A 91 9.63 5.71 0.65
N SER A 92 9.65 7.03 0.79
CA SER A 92 9.99 7.74 2.02
C SER A 92 9.16 7.32 3.24
N VAL A 93 7.92 6.87 3.06
CA VAL A 93 7.08 6.44 4.18
C VAL A 93 7.62 5.16 4.80
N ILE A 94 7.97 4.15 3.99
CA ILE A 94 8.60 2.91 4.51
C ILE A 94 10.06 3.14 4.88
N ALA A 95 10.75 4.10 4.24
CA ALA A 95 12.08 4.53 4.67
C ALA A 95 12.06 5.21 6.06
N GLY A 96 10.93 5.80 6.46
CA GLY A 96 10.78 6.47 7.76
C GLY A 96 11.23 7.92 7.74
N PHE A 97 11.11 8.61 6.59
CA PHE A 97 11.52 10.00 6.46
C PHE A 97 10.71 10.91 7.38
N GLY A 98 11.42 11.69 8.20
CA GLY A 98 10.85 12.72 9.06
C GLY A 98 9.94 12.21 10.19
N VAL A 99 9.86 10.89 10.45
CA VAL A 99 8.91 10.27 11.40
C VAL A 99 8.95 10.89 12.79
N ARG A 100 10.12 11.24 13.32
CA ARG A 100 10.30 11.79 14.67
C ARG A 100 10.46 13.31 14.70
N VAL A 101 10.03 14.01 13.66
CA VAL A 101 10.10 15.48 13.60
C VAL A 101 8.73 16.05 13.94
N ASP A 102 8.55 16.46 15.19
CA ASP A 102 7.26 16.95 15.70
C ASP A 102 6.94 18.38 15.26
N LYS A 103 7.96 19.26 15.17
CA LYS A 103 7.77 20.69 14.80
C LYS A 103 8.95 21.21 13.99
N LEU A 104 8.64 21.96 12.94
CA LEU A 104 9.62 22.59 12.06
C LEU A 104 10.69 23.41 12.82
N GLY A 105 10.36 24.02 13.96
CA GLY A 105 11.28 24.80 14.76
C GLY A 105 12.19 24.00 15.72
N GLN A 106 11.93 22.71 15.94
CA GLN A 106 12.76 21.86 16.81
C GLN A 106 14.02 21.35 16.12
N ILE A 107 14.00 21.25 14.81
CA ILE A 107 15.12 20.79 13.97
C ILE A 107 16.44 21.48 14.33
N PHE A 108 16.39 22.80 14.56
CA PHE A 108 17.59 23.60 14.89
C PHE A 108 17.97 23.60 16.38
N LYS A 109 17.10 23.10 17.26
CA LYS A 109 17.33 23.15 18.71
C LYS A 109 17.88 21.85 19.28
N ASP A 110 17.46 20.71 18.72
CA ASP A 110 17.73 19.39 19.32
C ASP A 110 18.85 18.63 18.62
N GLY A 111 19.55 19.25 17.65
CA GLY A 111 20.64 18.63 16.89
C GLY A 111 20.19 17.43 16.03
N LYS A 112 18.89 17.29 15.78
CA LYS A 112 18.35 16.28 14.87
C LYS A 112 18.50 16.80 13.44
N GLU A 113 19.02 15.95 12.57
CA GLU A 113 19.15 16.30 11.17
C GLU A 113 17.75 16.35 10.52
N PRO A 114 17.40 17.46 9.86
CA PRO A 114 16.04 17.65 9.30
C PRO A 114 15.72 16.67 8.16
N LEU A 115 16.74 16.08 7.56
CA LEU A 115 16.62 15.19 6.41
C LEU A 115 16.91 13.73 6.78
N ASP A 116 16.54 13.31 7.99
CA ASP A 116 16.78 11.95 8.45
C ASP A 116 15.65 11.00 8.05
N GLU A 117 16.05 9.79 7.66
CA GLU A 117 15.21 8.60 7.63
C GLU A 117 15.32 7.88 8.97
N TYR A 118 14.24 7.84 9.72
CA TYR A 118 14.13 7.12 11.00
C TYR A 118 13.78 5.67 10.71
N ARG A 119 14.75 4.93 10.15
CA ARG A 119 14.59 3.57 9.63
C ARG A 119 13.94 2.64 10.64
N GLY A 120 14.31 2.74 11.91
CA GLY A 120 13.77 1.93 12.99
C GLY A 120 12.35 2.30 13.44
N ALA A 121 11.82 3.45 13.03
CA ALA A 121 10.53 3.98 13.52
C ALA A 121 9.37 3.92 12.53
N ASN A 122 9.54 3.33 11.34
CA ASN A 122 8.44 3.19 10.39
C ASN A 122 7.51 2.01 10.75
N PHE A 123 6.26 2.10 10.33
CA PHE A 123 5.20 1.14 10.68
C PHE A 123 5.45 -0.28 10.13
N ALA A 124 6.03 -0.39 8.93
CA ALA A 124 6.05 -1.62 8.14
C ALA A 124 7.19 -2.56 8.52
N VAL A 125 8.40 -2.03 8.73
CA VAL A 125 9.60 -2.80 9.01
C VAL A 125 10.51 -2.19 10.09
N GLY A 126 10.09 -1.12 10.76
CA GLY A 126 10.85 -0.47 11.83
C GLY A 126 10.93 -1.33 13.09
N GLY A 127 12.13 -1.51 13.63
CA GLY A 127 12.39 -2.40 14.75
C GLY A 127 12.95 -1.73 16.00
N ASP A 128 12.88 -0.38 16.12
CA ASP A 128 13.25 0.31 17.34
C ASP A 128 12.29 -0.09 18.48
N PRO A 129 12.78 -0.30 19.69
CA PRO A 129 11.98 -0.92 20.76
C PRO A 129 10.89 0.00 21.32
N ASP A 130 10.98 1.30 21.07
CA ASP A 130 10.08 2.34 21.60
C ASP A 130 8.92 2.70 20.64
N VAL A 131 8.72 1.92 19.58
CA VAL A 131 7.67 2.19 18.59
C VAL A 131 6.69 1.03 18.43
N VAL A 132 5.45 1.34 18.08
CA VAL A 132 4.48 0.35 17.62
C VAL A 132 4.62 0.16 16.12
N SER A 133 5.09 -1.02 15.70
CA SER A 133 5.32 -1.38 14.32
C SER A 133 4.94 -2.83 14.06
N ILE A 134 4.76 -3.22 12.80
CA ILE A 134 4.47 -4.61 12.41
C ILE A 134 5.53 -5.59 12.97
N PRO A 135 6.86 -5.33 12.85
CA PRO A 135 7.87 -6.20 13.45
C PRO A 135 7.73 -6.34 14.97
N ASN A 136 7.48 -5.24 15.69
CA ASN A 136 7.38 -5.28 17.14
C ASN A 136 6.13 -6.02 17.63
N ILE A 137 5.02 -5.93 16.86
CA ILE A 137 3.83 -6.74 17.10
C ILE A 137 4.11 -8.22 16.80
N LEU A 138 4.75 -8.54 15.66
CA LEU A 138 5.10 -9.91 15.27
C LEU A 138 6.03 -10.60 16.28
N ARG A 139 6.96 -9.85 16.90
CA ARG A 139 7.90 -10.41 17.89
C ARG A 139 7.22 -11.02 19.10
N LYS A 140 6.02 -10.58 19.44
CA LYS A 140 5.21 -11.25 20.49
C LYS A 140 4.99 -12.73 20.19
N PHE A 141 4.83 -13.08 18.91
CA PHE A 141 4.53 -14.43 18.44
C PHE A 141 5.76 -15.12 17.83
N SER A 142 6.66 -14.36 17.24
CA SER A 142 7.92 -14.85 16.65
C SER A 142 9.14 -14.08 17.24
N PRO A 143 9.60 -14.46 18.44
CA PRO A 143 10.66 -13.73 19.14
C PRO A 143 12.01 -13.67 18.41
N LYS A 144 12.24 -14.56 17.44
CA LYS A 144 13.44 -14.63 16.61
C LYS A 144 13.28 -13.94 15.25
N LEU A 145 12.27 -13.07 15.11
CA LEU A 145 12.06 -12.29 13.89
C LEU A 145 13.30 -11.44 13.57
N VAL A 146 13.73 -11.48 12.31
CA VAL A 146 14.87 -10.72 11.78
C VAL A 146 14.50 -9.93 10.53
N GLY A 147 15.32 -8.97 10.13
CA GLY A 147 15.15 -8.18 8.92
C GLY A 147 14.60 -6.78 9.15
N ASP A 148 14.14 -6.48 10.33
CA ASP A 148 13.64 -5.16 10.71
C ASP A 148 14.75 -4.11 10.76
N SER A 149 14.49 -2.94 10.18
CA SER A 149 15.40 -1.79 10.15
C SER A 149 15.50 -1.12 11.52
N LYS A 150 16.62 -0.43 11.77
CA LYS A 150 16.97 0.13 13.08
C LYS A 150 17.58 1.52 12.97
N GLY A 151 17.31 2.33 13.99
CA GLY A 151 17.94 3.63 14.15
C GLY A 151 17.62 4.61 13.03
N THR A 152 18.58 5.48 12.75
CA THR A 152 18.41 6.66 11.90
C THR A 152 19.65 6.90 11.08
N HIS A 153 19.49 7.37 9.85
CA HIS A 153 20.57 7.94 9.03
C HIS A 153 20.03 9.05 8.13
N ILE A 154 20.93 9.80 7.50
CA ILE A 154 20.56 10.84 6.55
C ILE A 154 19.81 10.24 5.36
N ILE A 155 18.89 11.00 4.80
CA ILE A 155 18.04 10.58 3.67
C ILE A 155 18.83 9.96 2.51
N GLU A 156 18.34 8.85 2.00
CA GLU A 156 18.80 8.20 0.77
C GLU A 156 17.84 8.50 -0.38
N VAL A 157 18.10 9.55 -1.10
CA VAL A 157 17.23 9.98 -2.20
C VAL A 157 17.36 9.06 -3.40
N CYS A 158 16.24 8.46 -3.79
CA CYS A 158 16.06 7.72 -5.04
C CYS A 158 14.95 8.39 -5.84
N TYR A 159 15.28 8.99 -6.98
CA TYR A 159 14.31 9.75 -7.76
C TYR A 159 14.38 9.36 -9.23
N GLY A 160 13.45 8.53 -9.66
CA GLY A 160 13.42 8.06 -11.04
C GLY A 160 14.69 7.32 -11.45
N ILE A 161 15.32 7.78 -12.53
CA ILE A 161 16.60 7.21 -13.01
C ILE A 161 17.79 7.60 -12.12
N LEU A 162 17.65 8.67 -11.34
CA LEU A 162 18.65 9.12 -10.38
C LEU A 162 18.39 8.46 -9.03
N CYS A 163 18.84 7.23 -8.92
CA CYS A 163 18.60 6.40 -7.76
C CYS A 163 19.91 5.69 -7.34
N PRO A 164 20.79 6.34 -6.59
CA PRO A 164 22.03 5.73 -6.10
C PRO A 164 21.75 4.60 -5.11
N SER A 165 22.68 3.65 -4.98
CA SER A 165 22.60 2.55 -4.02
C SER A 165 23.44 2.90 -2.80
N ASN A 166 22.88 3.70 -1.91
CA ASN A 166 23.57 4.21 -0.72
C ASN A 166 23.08 3.53 0.57
N TYR A 167 22.57 2.30 0.46
CA TYR A 167 22.08 1.55 1.62
C TYR A 167 23.15 1.39 2.69
N ILE A 168 22.73 1.48 3.96
CA ILE A 168 23.53 1.18 5.14
C ILE A 168 23.01 -0.14 5.73
N PRO A 169 23.46 -1.32 5.24
CA PRO A 169 22.86 -2.62 5.57
C PRO A 169 22.75 -2.91 7.06
N LYS A 170 23.62 -2.31 7.88
CA LYS A 170 23.57 -2.45 9.35
C LYS A 170 22.31 -1.79 9.95
N LEU A 171 21.82 -0.70 9.37
CA LEU A 171 20.63 0.04 9.81
C LEU A 171 19.40 -0.37 9.01
N ASP A 172 19.54 -0.42 7.68
CA ASP A 172 18.43 -0.75 6.76
C ASP A 172 17.98 -2.19 6.86
N GLN A 173 18.90 -3.11 7.15
CA GLN A 173 18.58 -4.53 7.23
C GLN A 173 17.88 -5.01 5.94
N LEU A 174 16.61 -5.45 6.01
CA LEU A 174 15.79 -5.80 4.86
C LEU A 174 14.71 -4.75 4.53
N ASN A 175 14.93 -3.50 4.91
CA ASN A 175 14.16 -2.35 4.43
C ASN A 175 14.83 -1.79 3.18
N ALA A 176 14.32 -2.13 2.01
CA ALA A 176 14.84 -1.66 0.72
C ALA A 176 14.24 -0.30 0.29
N ALA A 177 13.31 0.26 1.05
CA ALA A 177 12.67 1.51 0.71
C ALA A 177 13.67 2.69 0.70
N GLN A 178 13.46 3.63 -0.20
CA GLN A 178 14.27 4.85 -0.33
C GLN A 178 13.36 6.05 -0.57
N SER A 179 13.69 7.20 0.01
CA SER A 179 12.92 8.43 -0.17
C SER A 179 12.89 8.89 -1.61
N GLY A 180 11.70 9.26 -2.11
CA GLY A 180 11.47 9.68 -3.49
C GLY A 180 11.29 8.54 -4.49
N ALA A 181 11.39 7.27 -4.05
CA ALA A 181 11.28 6.12 -4.94
C ALA A 181 9.91 6.03 -5.63
N GLN A 182 9.94 5.75 -6.91
CA GLN A 182 8.81 5.54 -7.81
C GLN A 182 8.68 4.05 -8.15
N ALA A 183 7.59 3.65 -8.78
CA ALA A 183 7.37 2.26 -9.19
C ALA A 183 8.51 1.73 -10.07
N LEU A 184 9.10 2.55 -10.93
CA LEU A 184 10.26 2.16 -11.76
C LEU A 184 11.50 1.75 -10.95
N ASN A 185 11.57 2.11 -9.66
CA ASN A 185 12.69 1.80 -8.77
C ASN A 185 12.51 0.45 -8.03
N VAL A 186 11.37 -0.22 -8.21
CA VAL A 186 11.08 -1.52 -7.58
C VAL A 186 12.15 -2.56 -7.88
N ASP A 187 12.61 -2.65 -9.13
CA ASP A 187 13.63 -3.62 -9.54
C ASP A 187 14.94 -3.49 -8.74
N LYS A 188 15.35 -2.24 -8.51
CA LYS A 188 16.54 -1.95 -7.71
C LYS A 188 16.39 -2.38 -6.25
N GLN A 189 15.24 -2.06 -5.64
CA GLN A 189 14.96 -2.45 -4.27
C GLN A 189 14.89 -3.98 -4.11
N VAL A 190 14.33 -4.66 -5.09
CA VAL A 190 14.32 -6.13 -5.13
C VAL A 190 15.74 -6.69 -5.23
N ASN A 191 16.62 -6.09 -6.04
CA ASN A 191 18.03 -6.51 -6.12
C ASN A 191 18.74 -6.39 -4.76
N TYR A 192 18.53 -5.27 -4.05
CA TYR A 192 19.07 -5.10 -2.71
C TYR A 192 18.61 -6.21 -1.76
N LEU A 193 17.30 -6.53 -1.72
CA LEU A 193 16.78 -7.59 -0.87
C LEU A 193 17.38 -8.96 -1.21
N ILE A 194 17.49 -9.30 -2.50
CA ILE A 194 18.09 -10.57 -2.94
C ILE A 194 19.55 -10.65 -2.50
N GLU A 195 20.31 -9.56 -2.68
CA GLU A 195 21.70 -9.49 -2.27
C GLU A 195 21.82 -9.65 -0.74
N GLN A 196 21.07 -8.87 0.05
CA GLN A 196 21.12 -8.94 1.50
C GLN A 196 20.73 -10.33 2.02
N LEU A 197 19.66 -10.92 1.50
CA LEU A 197 19.24 -12.27 1.89
C LEU A 197 20.32 -13.31 1.62
N SER A 198 21.07 -13.16 0.51
CA SER A 198 22.14 -14.10 0.15
C SER A 198 23.36 -14.03 1.09
N GLN A 199 23.57 -12.89 1.75
CA GLN A 199 24.70 -12.65 2.65
C GLN A 199 24.38 -12.96 4.13
N ARG A 200 23.09 -13.11 4.49
CA ARG A 200 22.62 -13.29 5.87
C ARG A 200 22.77 -14.74 6.32
N LYS A 201 23.54 -14.95 7.39
CA LYS A 201 23.75 -16.28 8.01
C LYS A 201 22.68 -16.63 9.05
N ASP A 202 21.94 -15.65 9.52
CA ASP A 202 20.87 -15.76 10.51
C ASP A 202 19.51 -16.03 9.87
N ILE A 203 19.43 -16.14 8.53
CA ILE A 203 18.23 -16.41 7.75
C ILE A 203 18.44 -17.70 6.95
N ASP A 204 17.57 -18.67 7.14
CA ASP A 204 17.43 -19.79 6.19
C ASP A 204 16.54 -19.33 5.02
N VAL A 205 17.16 -18.77 3.99
CA VAL A 205 16.44 -18.18 2.84
C VAL A 205 15.47 -19.16 2.21
N LYS A 206 15.79 -20.45 2.23
CA LYS A 206 14.96 -21.51 1.64
C LYS A 206 13.75 -21.89 2.50
N ASN A 207 13.93 -21.89 3.82
CA ASN A 207 12.94 -22.49 4.72
C ASN A 207 12.18 -21.47 5.59
N ASP A 208 12.76 -20.31 5.91
CA ASP A 208 12.09 -19.30 6.69
C ASP A 208 11.00 -18.61 5.88
N TRP A 209 9.81 -18.45 6.48
CA TRP A 209 8.73 -17.66 5.92
C TRP A 209 8.99 -16.16 6.11
N LYS A 210 8.81 -15.42 5.02
CA LYS A 210 9.06 -13.98 4.95
C LYS A 210 7.75 -13.23 4.75
N PHE A 211 7.59 -12.13 5.47
CA PHE A 211 6.52 -11.17 5.26
C PHE A 211 7.12 -9.89 4.68
N ALA A 212 6.56 -9.40 3.59
CA ALA A 212 7.00 -8.16 2.97
C ALA A 212 5.84 -7.18 2.81
N THR A 213 6.04 -5.92 3.23
CA THR A 213 5.16 -4.81 2.86
C THR A 213 5.73 -4.11 1.63
N MET A 214 4.90 -3.92 0.61
CA MET A 214 5.24 -3.19 -0.62
C MET A 214 4.27 -2.03 -0.81
N TRP A 215 4.82 -0.79 -0.89
CA TRP A 215 4.02 0.42 -1.04
C TRP A 215 4.69 1.43 -1.95
N PHE A 216 4.16 1.60 -3.15
CA PHE A 216 4.61 2.54 -4.19
C PHE A 216 3.43 3.27 -4.80
N GLY A 217 3.69 4.37 -5.48
CA GLY A 217 2.74 5.11 -6.28
C GLY A 217 2.56 6.56 -5.87
N ASN A 218 2.81 6.91 -4.60
CA ASN A 218 2.61 8.28 -4.13
C ASN A 218 3.55 9.26 -4.83
N ASN A 219 4.83 8.91 -5.01
CA ASN A 219 5.79 9.72 -5.78
C ASN A 219 5.49 9.73 -7.28
N ASP A 220 4.94 8.63 -7.82
CA ASP A 220 4.49 8.59 -9.21
C ASP A 220 3.36 9.60 -9.44
N LEU A 221 2.38 9.68 -8.52
CA LEU A 221 1.31 10.68 -8.55
C LEU A 221 1.86 12.11 -8.51
N CYS A 222 2.79 12.37 -7.58
CA CYS A 222 3.39 13.69 -7.41
C CYS A 222 4.16 14.15 -8.64
N ASN A 223 4.78 13.24 -9.36
CA ASN A 223 5.54 13.54 -10.57
C ASN A 223 4.69 13.56 -11.84
N GLY A 224 3.60 12.80 -11.87
CA GLY A 224 2.68 12.74 -13.00
C GLY A 224 1.92 14.04 -13.29
N CYS A 225 1.88 14.98 -12.34
CA CYS A 225 1.14 16.24 -12.49
C CYS A 225 1.93 17.38 -13.12
N THR A 226 3.26 17.27 -13.34
CA THR A 226 4.12 18.41 -13.68
C THR A 226 4.41 18.57 -15.17
N ASP A 227 4.29 17.52 -15.98
CA ASP A 227 4.69 17.57 -17.40
C ASP A 227 3.91 16.53 -18.23
N LEU A 228 3.29 16.95 -19.33
CA LEU A 228 2.59 16.06 -20.26
C LEU A 228 3.51 14.99 -20.86
N SER A 229 4.79 15.29 -21.08
CA SER A 229 5.78 14.32 -21.57
C SER A 229 6.10 13.25 -20.53
N LYS A 230 5.99 13.58 -19.26
CA LYS A 230 6.17 12.64 -18.13
C LYS A 230 4.92 11.83 -17.80
N GLN A 231 3.73 12.27 -18.24
CA GLN A 231 2.47 11.56 -17.97
C GLN A 231 2.48 10.13 -18.54
N LEU A 232 3.12 9.89 -19.69
CA LEU A 232 3.26 8.53 -20.23
C LEU A 232 4.09 7.61 -19.32
N GLN A 233 5.13 8.14 -18.70
CA GLN A 233 5.98 7.39 -17.76
C GLN A 233 5.21 6.98 -16.50
N PHE A 234 4.26 7.79 -16.08
CA PHE A 234 3.42 7.55 -14.89
C PHE A 234 2.03 7.00 -15.25
N SER A 235 1.86 6.45 -16.46
CA SER A 235 0.59 5.83 -16.84
C SER A 235 0.29 4.61 -15.96
N PRO A 236 -0.99 4.25 -15.76
CA PRO A 236 -1.37 3.06 -15.01
C PRO A 236 -0.74 1.78 -15.55
N ASP A 237 -0.52 1.68 -16.87
CA ASP A 237 0.10 0.52 -17.49
C ASP A 237 1.59 0.41 -17.15
N GLN A 238 2.35 1.51 -17.14
CA GLN A 238 3.74 1.53 -16.72
C GLN A 238 3.88 1.22 -15.24
N PHE A 239 3.02 1.81 -14.40
CA PHE A 239 2.96 1.48 -12.98
C PHE A 239 2.71 -0.01 -12.75
N GLU A 240 1.69 -0.60 -13.41
CA GLU A 240 1.40 -2.04 -13.34
C GLU A 240 2.62 -2.88 -13.75
N SER A 241 3.28 -2.52 -14.88
CA SER A 241 4.44 -3.24 -15.38
C SER A 241 5.56 -3.31 -14.36
N HIS A 242 5.96 -2.16 -13.79
CA HIS A 242 7.05 -2.11 -12.81
C HIS A 242 6.75 -2.89 -11.54
N ILE A 243 5.54 -2.76 -10.98
CA ILE A 243 5.13 -3.51 -9.78
C ILE A 243 5.14 -5.02 -10.09
N ARG A 244 4.58 -5.42 -11.22
CA ARG A 244 4.47 -6.82 -11.63
C ARG A 244 5.86 -7.44 -11.86
N GLU A 245 6.76 -6.75 -12.53
CA GLU A 245 8.14 -7.19 -12.78
C GLU A 245 8.90 -7.40 -11.46
N GLY A 246 8.75 -6.47 -10.50
CA GLY A 246 9.34 -6.60 -9.17
C GLY A 246 8.81 -7.81 -8.41
N LEU A 247 7.49 -8.00 -8.38
CA LEU A 247 6.84 -9.16 -7.73
C LEU A 247 7.27 -10.49 -8.35
N GLU A 248 7.33 -10.58 -9.68
CA GLU A 248 7.82 -11.79 -10.39
C GLU A 248 9.29 -12.05 -10.09
N LYS A 249 10.11 -11.00 -9.96
CA LYS A 249 11.52 -11.14 -9.60
C LYS A 249 11.69 -11.65 -8.17
N ILE A 250 10.91 -11.13 -7.21
CA ILE A 250 10.90 -11.67 -5.84
C ILE A 250 10.49 -13.14 -5.88
N ARG A 251 9.39 -13.49 -6.53
CA ARG A 251 8.88 -14.86 -6.61
C ARG A 251 9.91 -15.85 -7.17
N LYS A 252 10.68 -15.44 -8.17
CA LYS A 252 11.69 -16.31 -8.82
C LYS A 252 12.94 -16.52 -7.98
N ASN A 253 13.30 -15.55 -7.13
CA ASN A 253 14.58 -15.53 -6.43
C ASN A 253 14.48 -15.72 -4.92
N VAL A 254 13.30 -15.47 -4.34
CA VAL A 254 13.09 -15.52 -2.89
C VAL A 254 11.90 -16.44 -2.58
N PRO A 255 12.15 -17.67 -2.12
CA PRO A 255 11.07 -18.60 -1.76
C PRO A 255 10.39 -18.20 -0.45
N LYS A 256 9.17 -18.71 -0.26
CA LYS A 256 8.38 -18.57 0.98
C LYS A 256 8.12 -17.11 1.38
N VAL A 257 7.42 -16.37 0.51
CA VAL A 257 7.10 -14.96 0.72
C VAL A 257 5.60 -14.69 0.70
N PHE A 258 5.16 -13.98 1.72
CA PHE A 258 3.86 -13.33 1.78
C PHE A 258 4.04 -11.84 1.53
N ILE A 259 3.43 -11.30 0.47
CA ILE A 259 3.47 -9.88 0.12
C ILE A 259 2.16 -9.22 0.56
N ASN A 260 2.25 -8.19 1.39
CA ASN A 260 1.18 -7.23 1.65
C ASN A 260 1.38 -6.01 0.73
N LEU A 261 0.61 -5.95 -0.36
CA LEU A 261 0.65 -4.87 -1.35
C LEU A 261 -0.35 -3.80 -0.95
N MET A 262 0.13 -2.61 -0.60
CA MET A 262 -0.69 -1.52 -0.08
C MET A 262 -1.27 -0.65 -1.18
N SER A 263 -2.49 -0.19 -0.98
CA SER A 263 -3.16 0.79 -1.85
C SER A 263 -2.53 2.18 -1.78
N VAL A 264 -2.68 2.94 -2.85
CA VAL A 264 -2.25 4.33 -2.96
C VAL A 264 -3.34 5.24 -2.41
N PHE A 265 -2.98 6.30 -1.68
CA PHE A 265 -3.95 7.26 -1.13
C PHE A 265 -4.16 8.47 -2.04
N LYS A 266 -5.24 9.22 -1.81
CA LYS A 266 -5.58 10.43 -2.55
C LYS A 266 -4.78 11.62 -2.06
N ILE A 267 -3.95 12.18 -2.92
CA ILE A 267 -3.02 13.27 -2.59
C ILE A 267 -3.75 14.58 -2.26
N SER A 268 -4.95 14.82 -2.80
CA SER A 268 -5.74 16.03 -2.51
C SER A 268 -5.94 16.26 -1.01
N GLN A 269 -6.05 15.21 -0.23
CA GLN A 269 -6.25 15.26 1.22
C GLN A 269 -5.07 15.91 1.96
N MET A 270 -3.85 15.77 1.43
CA MET A 270 -2.66 16.39 2.02
C MET A 270 -2.70 17.92 1.90
N PHE A 271 -3.25 18.43 0.79
CA PHE A 271 -3.46 19.87 0.62
C PHE A 271 -4.44 20.40 1.67
N GLU A 272 -5.60 19.77 1.82
CA GLU A 272 -6.63 20.18 2.78
C GLU A 272 -6.12 20.12 4.23
N ALA A 273 -5.42 19.05 4.59
CA ALA A 273 -4.80 18.91 5.90
C ALA A 273 -3.79 20.03 6.18
N SER A 274 -2.94 20.36 5.20
CA SER A 274 -1.90 21.38 5.34
C SER A 274 -2.45 22.81 5.53
N LEU A 275 -3.66 23.10 5.05
CA LEU A 275 -4.28 24.43 5.22
C LEU A 275 -4.65 24.74 6.69
N LYS A 276 -4.68 23.74 7.56
CA LYS A 276 -5.01 23.88 8.97
C LYS A 276 -3.88 24.51 9.81
N ASP A 277 -2.63 24.51 9.28
CA ASP A 277 -1.47 25.07 9.97
C ASP A 277 -0.81 26.20 9.17
N LYS A 278 -0.58 27.34 9.84
CA LYS A 278 0.07 28.51 9.24
C LYS A 278 1.52 28.21 8.78
N ASN A 279 2.23 27.37 9.53
CA ASN A 279 3.61 27.02 9.21
C ASN A 279 3.67 26.11 7.97
N CYS A 280 2.70 25.20 7.84
CA CYS A 280 2.57 24.36 6.65
C CYS A 280 2.28 25.21 5.40
N VAL A 281 1.36 26.18 5.51
CA VAL A 281 1.03 27.11 4.42
C VAL A 281 2.25 27.96 4.05
N LEU A 282 2.92 28.56 5.04
CA LEU A 282 4.09 29.42 4.83
C LEU A 282 5.25 28.63 4.20
N GLY A 283 5.55 27.44 4.71
CA GLY A 283 6.63 26.58 4.20
C GLY A 283 6.42 26.20 2.74
N LYS A 284 5.18 25.88 2.35
CA LYS A 284 4.83 25.52 0.97
C LYS A 284 4.84 26.74 0.03
N VAL A 285 4.30 27.86 0.44
CA VAL A 285 4.33 29.12 -0.34
C VAL A 285 5.75 29.65 -0.52
N ALA A 286 6.61 29.48 0.49
CA ALA A 286 8.02 29.85 0.41
C ALA A 286 8.88 28.87 -0.41
N GLY A 287 8.31 27.76 -0.91
CA GLY A 287 9.05 26.74 -1.66
C GLY A 287 10.05 25.95 -0.81
N LEU A 288 9.89 25.94 0.52
CA LEU A 288 10.75 25.20 1.45
C LEU A 288 10.44 23.71 1.42
N PHE A 289 9.20 23.36 1.08
CA PHE A 289 8.75 21.98 0.98
C PHE A 289 8.67 21.58 -0.49
N LEU A 290 9.52 20.64 -0.88
CA LEU A 290 9.66 20.23 -2.28
C LEU A 290 8.68 19.09 -2.66
N GLU A 291 8.06 18.47 -1.68
CA GLU A 291 7.19 17.31 -1.89
C GLU A 291 5.88 17.71 -2.58
N CYS A 292 5.60 17.04 -3.71
CA CYS A 292 4.32 17.08 -4.40
C CYS A 292 3.81 18.50 -4.74
N GLN A 293 4.68 19.38 -5.22
CA GLN A 293 4.41 20.82 -5.38
C GLN A 293 3.10 21.13 -6.10
N CYS A 294 2.73 20.37 -7.14
CA CYS A 294 1.50 20.60 -7.88
C CYS A 294 0.22 20.30 -7.10
N ALA A 295 0.29 19.46 -6.07
CA ALA A 295 -0.85 19.25 -5.17
C ALA A 295 -1.14 20.50 -4.31
N PHE A 296 -0.12 21.33 -4.08
CA PHE A 296 -0.21 22.49 -3.20
C PHE A 296 -0.43 23.83 -3.91
N VAL A 297 -0.62 23.83 -5.23
CA VAL A 297 -1.02 25.01 -5.99
C VAL A 297 -2.43 25.43 -5.59
N PRO A 298 -2.65 26.68 -5.12
CA PRO A 298 -3.98 27.14 -4.76
C PRO A 298 -4.85 27.46 -5.99
N GLY A 299 -6.17 27.44 -5.77
CA GLY A 299 -7.16 27.86 -6.78
C GLY A 299 -7.43 26.82 -7.88
N PRO A 300 -8.18 27.21 -8.93
CA PRO A 300 -8.75 26.26 -9.90
C PRO A 300 -7.73 25.38 -10.65
N LEU A 301 -6.51 25.87 -10.86
CA LEU A 301 -5.44 25.07 -11.48
C LEU A 301 -4.97 23.96 -10.53
N GLY A 302 -4.77 24.28 -9.27
CA GLY A 302 -4.43 23.31 -8.24
C GLY A 302 -5.54 22.30 -8.01
N ASP A 303 -6.80 22.74 -7.99
CA ASP A 303 -7.97 21.85 -7.86
C ASP A 303 -8.01 20.83 -9.00
N LYS A 304 -7.75 21.29 -10.24
CA LYS A 304 -7.67 20.40 -11.40
C LYS A 304 -6.51 19.40 -11.27
N SER A 305 -5.33 19.84 -10.81
CA SER A 305 -4.19 18.95 -10.60
C SER A 305 -4.49 17.89 -9.55
N ARG A 306 -5.02 18.28 -8.39
CA ARG A 306 -5.41 17.38 -7.31
C ARG A 306 -6.43 16.35 -7.78
N LYS A 307 -7.47 16.79 -8.49
CA LYS A 307 -8.45 15.87 -9.06
C LYS A 307 -7.81 14.87 -10.02
N SER A 308 -6.92 15.31 -10.88
CA SER A 308 -6.21 14.45 -11.84
C SER A 308 -5.33 13.42 -11.14
N MET A 309 -4.67 13.82 -10.04
CA MET A 309 -3.87 12.91 -9.21
C MET A 309 -4.73 11.89 -8.48
N ASP A 310 -5.88 12.30 -7.95
CA ASP A 310 -6.82 11.38 -7.29
C ASP A 310 -7.44 10.38 -8.28
N ASP A 311 -7.80 10.83 -9.48
CA ASP A 311 -8.28 9.96 -10.56
C ASP A 311 -7.19 8.95 -10.99
N LEU A 312 -5.92 9.34 -10.96
CA LEU A 312 -4.78 8.45 -11.24
C LEU A 312 -4.53 7.47 -10.08
N ALA A 313 -4.70 7.90 -8.83
CA ALA A 313 -4.60 7.02 -7.66
C ALA A 313 -5.65 5.91 -7.72
N ASP A 314 -6.89 6.23 -8.08
CA ASP A 314 -7.95 5.24 -8.27
C ASP A 314 -7.56 4.22 -9.37
N GLN A 315 -6.99 4.68 -10.49
CA GLN A 315 -6.52 3.81 -11.57
C GLN A 315 -5.35 2.92 -11.11
N TYR A 316 -4.39 3.43 -10.34
CA TYR A 316 -3.32 2.62 -9.76
C TYR A 316 -3.87 1.54 -8.83
N ASN A 317 -4.84 1.88 -8.00
CA ASN A 317 -5.47 0.92 -7.09
C ASN A 317 -6.18 -0.21 -7.87
N GLU A 318 -6.85 0.10 -8.97
CA GLU A 318 -7.43 -0.93 -9.85
C GLU A 318 -6.34 -1.85 -10.46
N ARG A 319 -5.17 -1.30 -10.82
CA ARG A 319 -4.03 -2.11 -11.29
C ARG A 319 -3.47 -3.01 -10.18
N LEU A 320 -3.35 -2.51 -8.95
CA LEU A 320 -2.90 -3.30 -7.80
C LEU A 320 -3.87 -4.45 -7.48
N LYS A 321 -5.17 -4.21 -7.55
CA LYS A 321 -6.21 -5.26 -7.40
C LYS A 321 -6.07 -6.33 -8.47
N LYS A 322 -5.89 -5.92 -9.73
CA LYS A 322 -5.68 -6.83 -10.85
C LYS A 322 -4.41 -7.67 -10.68
N ILE A 323 -3.27 -7.05 -10.31
CA ILE A 323 -2.03 -7.77 -10.02
C ILE A 323 -2.28 -8.83 -8.96
N THR A 324 -2.94 -8.45 -7.85
CA THR A 324 -3.25 -9.36 -6.75
C THR A 324 -4.08 -10.55 -7.21
N SER A 325 -5.16 -10.31 -7.97
CA SER A 325 -6.00 -11.37 -8.53
C SER A 325 -5.19 -12.33 -9.39
N ASP A 326 -4.40 -11.79 -10.33
CA ASP A 326 -3.59 -12.59 -11.26
C ASP A 326 -2.57 -13.50 -10.52
N PHE A 327 -1.94 -12.97 -9.44
CA PHE A 327 -1.02 -13.78 -8.61
C PHE A 327 -1.75 -14.82 -7.76
N GLN A 328 -2.93 -14.51 -7.25
CA GLN A 328 -3.72 -15.45 -6.44
C GLN A 328 -4.27 -16.61 -7.28
N GLU A 329 -4.66 -16.35 -8.53
CA GLU A 329 -5.12 -17.36 -9.50
C GLU A 329 -4.03 -18.40 -9.83
N LYS A 330 -2.74 -18.02 -9.81
CA LYS A 330 -1.62 -18.94 -10.00
C LYS A 330 -1.46 -19.96 -8.88
N ASN A 331 -2.05 -19.71 -7.73
CA ASN A 331 -2.11 -20.63 -6.60
C ASN A 331 -0.75 -21.21 -6.16
N TYR A 332 0.32 -20.38 -6.18
CA TYR A 332 1.62 -20.78 -5.69
C TYR A 332 1.55 -21.22 -4.23
N GLN A 333 2.32 -22.27 -3.88
CA GLN A 333 2.32 -22.79 -2.51
C GLN A 333 3.20 -21.97 -1.57
N ASP A 334 4.22 -21.34 -2.09
CA ASP A 334 5.24 -20.61 -1.34
C ASP A 334 5.28 -19.11 -1.60
N PHE A 335 4.33 -18.59 -2.39
CA PHE A 335 4.26 -17.17 -2.72
C PHE A 335 2.82 -16.69 -2.84
N ILE A 336 2.50 -15.57 -2.21
CA ILE A 336 1.20 -14.90 -2.35
C ILE A 336 1.37 -13.39 -2.38
N VAL A 337 0.52 -12.74 -3.14
CA VAL A 337 0.30 -11.29 -3.08
C VAL A 337 -1.11 -11.06 -2.55
N THR A 338 -1.22 -10.28 -1.49
CA THR A 338 -2.50 -9.82 -0.94
C THR A 338 -2.60 -8.31 -1.07
N TYR A 339 -3.81 -7.80 -1.23
CA TYR A 339 -4.05 -6.38 -1.36
C TYR A 339 -4.57 -5.78 -0.06
N ASP A 340 -3.95 -4.71 0.39
CA ASP A 340 -4.44 -3.90 1.51
C ASP A 340 -5.10 -2.62 0.98
N PRO A 341 -6.45 -2.54 0.96
CA PRO A 341 -7.18 -1.41 0.42
C PRO A 341 -7.26 -0.21 1.39
N GLY A 342 -6.71 -0.29 2.59
CA GLY A 342 -6.96 0.63 3.69
C GLY A 342 -6.68 2.10 3.41
N MET A 343 -5.80 2.39 2.45
CA MET A 343 -5.44 3.75 2.06
C MET A 343 -6.35 4.35 0.99
N GLU A 344 -7.15 3.56 0.25
CA GLU A 344 -7.96 4.05 -0.88
C GLU A 344 -8.89 5.21 -0.52
N ASN A 345 -9.56 5.08 0.63
CA ASN A 345 -10.57 6.02 1.11
C ASN A 345 -10.18 6.62 2.48
N MET A 346 -8.91 6.55 2.86
CA MET A 346 -8.41 7.17 4.08
C MET A 346 -8.70 8.68 4.03
N ASP A 347 -9.16 9.25 5.13
CA ASP A 347 -9.44 10.68 5.25
C ASP A 347 -8.45 11.34 6.21
N ILE A 348 -7.37 11.86 5.67
CA ILE A 348 -6.36 12.62 6.41
C ILE A 348 -6.86 14.04 6.70
N SER A 349 -7.73 14.58 5.85
CA SER A 349 -8.20 15.96 5.97
C SER A 349 -9.00 16.20 7.25
N SER A 350 -9.67 15.17 7.78
CA SER A 350 -10.39 15.23 9.07
C SER A 350 -9.44 15.15 10.28
N GLY A 351 -8.20 14.74 10.08
CA GLY A 351 -7.24 14.45 11.13
C GLY A 351 -6.65 15.68 11.82
N ASN A 352 -5.99 15.42 12.95
CA ASN A 352 -5.15 16.39 13.64
C ASN A 352 -3.78 16.48 12.92
N LEU A 353 -3.19 17.66 12.92
CA LEU A 353 -1.84 17.91 12.36
C LEU A 353 -0.74 17.11 13.05
N ASP A 354 -0.97 16.60 14.27
CA ASP A 354 -0.07 15.67 14.95
C ASP A 354 0.19 14.36 14.16
N LEU A 355 -0.64 14.08 13.13
CA LEU A 355 -0.46 12.96 12.22
C LEU A 355 0.57 13.23 11.11
N LEU A 356 0.95 14.49 10.92
CA LEU A 356 1.92 14.89 9.91
C LEU A 356 3.26 15.24 10.53
N SER A 357 4.32 14.89 9.86
CA SER A 357 5.68 15.29 10.23
C SER A 357 5.81 16.81 10.21
N GLY A 358 6.46 17.36 11.23
CA GLY A 358 6.78 18.78 11.29
C GLY A 358 7.79 19.25 10.25
N ILE A 359 8.42 18.34 9.52
CA ILE A 359 9.44 18.71 8.52
C ILE A 359 8.80 19.31 7.25
N ASP A 360 7.69 18.74 6.79
CA ASP A 360 7.11 19.11 5.49
C ASP A 360 5.58 19.16 5.47
N CYS A 361 4.93 18.80 6.58
CA CYS A 361 3.47 18.69 6.65
C CYS A 361 2.88 17.78 5.56
N PHE A 362 3.61 16.75 5.19
CA PHE A 362 3.23 15.79 4.16
C PHE A 362 3.45 14.35 4.62
N HIS A 363 4.66 14.03 5.08
CA HIS A 363 4.98 12.70 5.58
C HIS A 363 4.28 12.40 6.90
N PRO A 364 3.97 11.13 7.18
CA PRO A 364 3.36 10.75 8.44
C PRO A 364 4.33 10.92 9.63
N SER A 365 3.81 11.41 10.76
CA SER A 365 4.51 11.47 12.04
C SER A 365 4.64 10.09 12.68
N LEU A 366 5.37 9.98 13.79
CA LEU A 366 5.45 8.76 14.59
C LEU A 366 4.05 8.26 15.00
N LEU A 367 3.19 9.17 15.47
CA LEU A 367 1.81 8.85 15.84
C LEU A 367 1.03 8.21 14.67
N ALA A 368 1.17 8.77 13.47
CA ALA A 368 0.50 8.22 12.29
C ALA A 368 1.07 6.84 11.92
N HIS A 369 2.39 6.65 12.00
CA HIS A 369 3.02 5.35 11.78
C HIS A 369 2.52 4.28 12.76
N GLU A 370 2.42 4.59 14.05
CA GLU A 370 1.95 3.64 15.07
C GLU A 370 0.47 3.25 14.85
N ARG A 371 -0.39 4.22 14.51
CA ARG A 371 -1.79 3.96 14.15
C ARG A 371 -1.91 3.13 12.89
N LEU A 372 -1.09 3.43 11.87
CA LEU A 372 -1.05 2.66 10.63
C LEU A 372 -0.56 1.23 10.88
N ALA A 373 0.42 1.02 11.76
CA ALA A 373 0.87 -0.32 12.13
C ALA A 373 -0.28 -1.17 12.71
N LYS A 374 -1.07 -0.59 13.61
CA LYS A 374 -2.24 -1.28 14.21
C LYS A 374 -3.32 -1.59 13.17
N ALA A 375 -3.61 -0.62 12.29
CA ALA A 375 -4.62 -0.77 11.24
C ALA A 375 -4.23 -1.85 10.24
N VAL A 376 -3.00 -1.82 9.72
CA VAL A 376 -2.46 -2.81 8.79
C VAL A 376 -2.38 -4.18 9.45
N TRP A 377 -1.91 -4.28 10.71
CA TRP A 377 -1.89 -5.53 11.46
C TRP A 377 -3.26 -6.18 11.54
N ASN A 378 -4.29 -5.42 11.92
CA ASN A 378 -5.65 -5.95 12.02
C ASN A 378 -6.19 -6.40 10.66
N ASN A 379 -5.83 -5.67 9.59
CA ASN A 379 -6.28 -5.97 8.24
C ASN A 379 -5.60 -7.23 7.65
N ILE A 380 -4.36 -7.53 8.04
CA ILE A 380 -3.63 -8.73 7.59
C ILE A 380 -4.37 -10.02 7.97
N PHE A 381 -5.13 -10.05 9.06
CA PHE A 381 -5.91 -11.23 9.50
C PHE A 381 -7.38 -11.18 9.06
N THR A 382 -7.73 -10.25 8.18
CA THR A 382 -9.10 -10.08 7.68
C THR A 382 -9.20 -10.65 6.27
N GLN A 383 -10.28 -11.38 5.97
CA GLN A 383 -10.53 -11.91 4.63
C GLN A 383 -10.53 -10.78 3.60
N GLN A 384 -9.98 -11.00 2.40
CA GLN A 384 -9.81 -9.97 1.38
C GLN A 384 -11.10 -9.18 1.09
N SER A 385 -12.24 -9.85 1.03
CA SER A 385 -13.56 -9.21 0.78
C SER A 385 -14.10 -8.40 1.97
N GLN A 386 -13.48 -8.50 3.14
CA GLN A 386 -13.91 -7.85 4.38
C GLN A 386 -12.87 -6.82 4.88
N LYS A 387 -11.72 -6.70 4.18
CA LYS A 387 -10.72 -5.69 4.51
C LYS A 387 -11.32 -4.30 4.38
N THR A 388 -11.03 -3.43 5.36
CA THR A 388 -11.46 -2.03 5.26
C THR A 388 -10.70 -1.30 4.16
N SER A 389 -11.41 -0.54 3.33
CA SER A 389 -10.82 0.38 2.36
C SER A 389 -10.60 1.79 2.92
N LYS A 390 -10.92 1.98 4.21
CA LYS A 390 -10.80 3.26 4.87
C LYS A 390 -10.14 3.09 6.24
N TYR A 391 -8.84 3.34 6.32
CA TYR A 391 -8.19 3.56 7.60
C TYR A 391 -8.60 4.92 8.16
N ASP A 392 -8.88 4.95 9.45
CA ASP A 392 -9.13 6.19 10.18
C ASP A 392 -7.84 6.60 10.91
N PRO A 393 -7.11 7.61 10.40
CA PRO A 393 -5.85 8.01 11.02
C PRO A 393 -6.07 8.70 12.38
N THR A 394 -7.30 9.10 12.70
CA THR A 394 -7.64 9.74 13.99
C THR A 394 -7.89 8.70 15.08
N ALA A 395 -8.24 7.47 14.72
CA ALA A 395 -8.53 6.41 15.66
C ALA A 395 -7.27 5.71 16.17
N ASP A 396 -7.15 5.57 17.48
CA ASP A 396 -6.19 4.66 18.08
C ASP A 396 -6.82 3.27 18.21
N LEU A 397 -6.66 2.45 17.16
CA LEU A 397 -7.26 1.12 17.10
C LEU A 397 -6.59 0.18 18.13
N PRO A 398 -7.36 -0.70 18.78
CA PRO A 398 -6.77 -1.79 19.53
C PRO A 398 -6.12 -2.81 18.59
N ILE A 399 -5.15 -3.56 19.10
CA ILE A 399 -4.37 -4.56 18.36
C ILE A 399 -5.08 -5.90 18.46
N LEU A 400 -5.32 -6.54 17.32
CA LEU A 400 -5.84 -7.90 17.27
C LEU A 400 -4.82 -8.89 17.85
N CYS A 401 -5.24 -9.71 18.80
CA CYS A 401 -4.50 -10.91 19.22
C CYS A 401 -4.94 -12.09 18.33
N PRO A 402 -4.11 -12.55 17.39
CA PRO A 402 -4.46 -13.72 16.60
C PRO A 402 -4.53 -14.97 17.47
N ASN A 403 -5.45 -15.88 17.15
CA ASN A 403 -5.58 -17.20 17.77
C ASN A 403 -5.03 -18.30 16.83
N GLU A 404 -5.17 -19.56 17.23
CA GLU A 404 -4.65 -20.71 16.47
C GLU A 404 -5.33 -20.91 15.10
N ASP A 405 -6.56 -20.40 14.91
CA ASP A 405 -7.33 -20.49 13.67
C ASP A 405 -7.05 -19.32 12.73
N ASP A 406 -6.47 -18.22 13.21
CA ASP A 406 -6.19 -17.05 12.40
C ASP A 406 -5.03 -17.30 11.42
N ARG A 407 -5.20 -16.81 10.20
CA ARG A 407 -4.21 -16.89 9.12
C ARG A 407 -4.01 -15.53 8.50
N LEU A 408 -2.79 -15.29 8.03
CA LEU A 408 -2.50 -14.12 7.18
C LEU A 408 -3.35 -14.19 5.90
N ARG A 409 -3.94 -13.02 5.52
CA ARG A 409 -4.89 -12.91 4.41
C ARG A 409 -4.56 -11.76 3.46
#